data_efa28b8710a47b9d0910ee6a1ac724db
#
_entry.id   efa28b8710a47b9d0910ee6a1ac724db
#
_cell.length_a   1.000
_cell.length_b   1.000
_cell.length_c   1.000
_cell.angle_alpha   90.00
_cell.angle_beta   90.00
_cell.angle_gamma   90.00
#
_symmetry.space_group_name_H-M   'P 1'
#
loop_
_entity.id
_entity.type
_entity.pdbx_description
1 polymer ?
#
loop_
_entity_poly.entity_id
_entity_poly.type
_entity_poly.pdbx_seq_one_letter_code
_entity_poly.pdbx_strand_id
1 'polypeptide(L)'
;MIRKKYETKLSFEDLKSRYQYFKMFDNYEETKNGFVDLIKKNSAKIINIDEDELVFCVDLKTKTNNLMNFPLKKVIIRDKEMIDFYISELKDKGKKINELNSEIKIKDDKIVNLENNINDLKNKINVLENKLSDYSELKDKITNIEKLNKYYESNIKQNTKILKDSSIFQYSEEVQLLSNAISQDKHISFQLVYSSKLYGENSQKLKDAYIGVDDILVVVKTKKNKRFGGYAHESFEEIEFQKRDIKAFLFNLDKMKIYKSRGTSHTIWNFNLDSIDFGYGTDLRIFHDFLSNENYTRQSNSNDIDRDFEYDEENYALNGEKFFKILYLEIYKINFN
;
A
#
# COMPACT_ATOMS: atom_id res chain seq x y z
N MET A 1 4.23 -9.77 -37.44
CA MET A 1 3.64 -11.09 -37.07
C MET A 1 2.45 -10.80 -36.16
N ILE A 2 1.22 -11.01 -36.65
CA ILE A 2 0.00 -10.79 -35.87
C ILE A 2 -0.09 -11.92 -34.84
N ARG A 3 0.09 -11.62 -33.56
CA ARG A 3 -0.14 -12.60 -32.49
C ARG A 3 -1.64 -12.77 -32.31
N LYS A 4 -2.12 -14.00 -32.47
CA LYS A 4 -3.52 -14.36 -32.24
C LYS A 4 -3.72 -14.62 -30.73
N LYS A 5 -4.70 -13.95 -30.12
CA LYS A 5 -5.17 -14.24 -28.77
C LYS A 5 -6.52 -14.94 -28.86
N TYR A 6 -6.69 -15.99 -28.07
CA TYR A 6 -7.92 -16.73 -27.98
C TYR A 6 -8.41 -16.69 -26.56
N GLU A 7 -9.70 -16.46 -26.36
CA GLU A 7 -10.33 -16.42 -25.04
C GLU A 7 -11.74 -17.01 -25.06
N THR A 8 -12.16 -17.51 -23.92
CA THR A 8 -13.55 -17.87 -23.66
C THR A 8 -13.95 -17.32 -22.28
N LYS A 9 -15.20 -16.89 -22.15
CA LYS A 9 -15.80 -16.47 -20.88
C LYS A 9 -16.90 -17.45 -20.53
N LEU A 10 -16.78 -18.12 -19.41
CA LEU A 10 -17.78 -19.04 -18.87
C LEU A 10 -18.05 -18.62 -17.42
N SER A 11 -19.34 -18.51 -17.08
CA SER A 11 -19.75 -18.30 -15.70
C SER A 11 -19.58 -19.59 -14.89
N PHE A 12 -19.62 -19.47 -13.58
CA PHE A 12 -19.58 -20.63 -12.68
C PHE A 12 -20.78 -21.57 -12.93
N GLU A 13 -21.95 -20.99 -13.16
CA GLU A 13 -23.19 -21.77 -13.48
C GLU A 13 -23.09 -22.45 -14.83
N ASP A 14 -22.48 -21.82 -15.85
CA ASP A 14 -22.24 -22.46 -17.14
C ASP A 14 -21.30 -23.66 -17.00
N LEU A 15 -20.25 -23.56 -16.19
CA LEU A 15 -19.35 -24.69 -15.93
C LEU A 15 -20.04 -25.83 -15.22
N LYS A 16 -20.83 -25.57 -14.19
CA LYS A 16 -21.63 -26.57 -13.47
C LYS A 16 -22.70 -27.24 -14.36
N SER A 17 -23.37 -26.47 -15.21
CA SER A 17 -24.40 -27.00 -16.10
C SER A 17 -23.83 -27.91 -17.19
N ARG A 18 -22.67 -27.59 -17.72
CA ARG A 18 -22.07 -28.32 -18.86
C ARG A 18 -21.20 -29.51 -18.44
N TYR A 19 -20.54 -29.43 -17.26
CA TYR A 19 -19.55 -30.43 -16.87
C TYR A 19 -19.77 -30.96 -15.46
N GLN A 20 -20.06 -32.25 -15.36
CA GLN A 20 -20.32 -32.92 -14.09
C GLN A 20 -19.20 -32.78 -13.09
N TYR A 21 -17.94 -32.68 -13.55
CA TYR A 21 -16.78 -32.43 -12.68
C TYR A 21 -16.89 -31.19 -11.82
N PHE A 22 -17.47 -30.13 -12.36
CA PHE A 22 -17.58 -28.86 -11.61
C PHE A 22 -18.76 -28.84 -10.63
N LYS A 23 -19.65 -29.83 -10.67
CA LYS A 23 -20.78 -29.93 -9.72
C LYS A 23 -20.34 -30.21 -8.29
N MET A 24 -19.11 -30.74 -8.09
CA MET A 24 -18.55 -31.00 -6.76
C MET A 24 -18.00 -29.79 -6.03
N PHE A 25 -17.90 -28.65 -6.69
CA PHE A 25 -17.37 -27.43 -6.09
C PHE A 25 -18.51 -26.50 -5.67
N ASP A 26 -18.37 -25.88 -4.50
CA ASP A 26 -19.44 -25.06 -3.95
C ASP A 26 -19.36 -23.60 -4.39
N ASN A 27 -18.16 -23.12 -4.79
CA ASN A 27 -17.95 -21.74 -5.19
C ASN A 27 -16.97 -21.61 -6.36
N TYR A 28 -16.86 -20.37 -6.87
CA TYR A 28 -16.01 -20.03 -8.02
C TYR A 28 -14.51 -20.28 -7.73
N GLU A 29 -14.04 -19.98 -6.53
CA GLU A 29 -12.61 -20.08 -6.19
C GLU A 29 -12.17 -21.55 -6.11
N GLU A 30 -12.98 -22.43 -5.57
CA GLU A 30 -12.75 -23.88 -5.60
C GLU A 30 -12.75 -24.43 -7.02
N THR A 31 -13.69 -23.99 -7.86
CA THR A 31 -13.78 -24.36 -9.27
C THR A 31 -12.52 -23.95 -10.03
N LYS A 32 -12.06 -22.72 -9.83
CA LYS A 32 -10.83 -22.18 -10.43
C LYS A 32 -9.60 -22.99 -10.02
N ASN A 33 -9.47 -23.29 -8.74
CA ASN A 33 -8.36 -24.09 -8.21
C ASN A 33 -8.38 -25.52 -8.77
N GLY A 34 -9.53 -26.16 -8.82
CA GLY A 34 -9.72 -27.47 -9.44
C GLY A 34 -9.34 -27.47 -10.93
N PHE A 35 -9.67 -26.42 -11.66
CA PHE A 35 -9.31 -26.26 -13.06
C PHE A 35 -7.81 -26.07 -13.28
N VAL A 36 -7.18 -25.24 -12.45
CA VAL A 36 -5.71 -25.05 -12.46
C VAL A 36 -4.97 -26.36 -12.17
N ASP A 37 -5.47 -27.15 -11.23
CA ASP A 37 -4.89 -28.47 -10.89
C ASP A 37 -5.01 -29.47 -12.04
N LEU A 38 -6.12 -29.47 -12.76
CA LEU A 38 -6.27 -30.30 -13.98
C LEU A 38 -5.26 -29.91 -15.06
N ILE A 39 -5.02 -28.60 -15.26
CA ILE A 39 -4.01 -28.11 -16.20
C ILE A 39 -2.62 -28.53 -15.76
N LYS A 40 -2.27 -28.37 -14.51
CA LYS A 40 -0.94 -28.72 -13.94
C LYS A 40 -0.64 -30.21 -14.05
N LYS A 41 -1.65 -31.07 -13.99
CA LYS A 41 -1.50 -32.54 -14.13
C LYS A 41 -1.29 -33.02 -15.58
N ASN A 42 -1.04 -32.11 -16.53
CA ASN A 42 -0.88 -32.40 -17.96
C ASN A 42 -2.08 -33.10 -18.61
N SER A 43 -3.26 -32.85 -18.06
CA SER A 43 -4.52 -33.38 -18.60
C SER A 43 -5.17 -32.43 -19.61
N ALA A 44 -4.47 -31.37 -20.00
CA ALA A 44 -4.97 -30.35 -20.91
C ALA A 44 -4.19 -30.30 -22.21
N LYS A 45 -4.90 -30.10 -23.33
CA LYS A 45 -4.30 -29.89 -24.67
C LYS A 45 -5.12 -28.89 -25.47
N ILE A 46 -4.47 -28.22 -26.43
CA ILE A 46 -5.13 -27.40 -27.40
C ILE A 46 -5.27 -28.18 -28.70
N ILE A 47 -6.48 -28.20 -29.23
CA ILE A 47 -6.78 -28.79 -30.53
C ILE A 47 -7.11 -27.63 -31.48
N ASN A 48 -6.44 -27.57 -32.60
CA ASN A 48 -6.75 -26.64 -33.66
C ASN A 48 -7.88 -27.23 -34.52
N ILE A 49 -9.03 -26.54 -34.61
CA ILE A 49 -10.16 -26.95 -35.43
C ILE A 49 -10.08 -26.28 -36.80
N ASP A 50 -9.79 -24.98 -36.84
CA ASP A 50 -9.57 -24.21 -38.04
C ASP A 50 -8.68 -22.98 -37.77
N GLU A 51 -8.57 -22.05 -38.75
CA GLU A 51 -7.70 -20.85 -38.61
C GLU A 51 -8.19 -19.86 -37.57
N ASP A 52 -9.47 -19.89 -37.19
CA ASP A 52 -10.12 -18.92 -36.32
C ASP A 52 -10.62 -19.51 -35.01
N GLU A 53 -10.68 -20.83 -34.90
CA GLU A 53 -11.20 -21.52 -33.74
C GLU A 53 -10.21 -22.53 -33.17
N LEU A 54 -9.94 -22.40 -31.87
CA LEU A 54 -9.17 -23.37 -31.09
C LEU A 54 -10.08 -23.94 -30.01
N VAL A 55 -9.88 -25.22 -29.69
CA VAL A 55 -10.55 -25.84 -28.54
C VAL A 55 -9.51 -26.23 -27.49
N PHE A 56 -9.68 -25.70 -26.31
CA PHE A 56 -8.93 -26.12 -25.14
C PHE A 56 -9.61 -27.33 -24.51
N CYS A 57 -8.98 -28.48 -24.58
CA CYS A 57 -9.52 -29.74 -24.09
C CYS A 57 -8.86 -30.14 -22.79
N VAL A 58 -9.64 -30.56 -21.82
CA VAL A 58 -9.17 -31.12 -20.55
C VAL A 58 -9.65 -32.57 -20.44
N ASP A 59 -8.70 -33.50 -20.32
CA ASP A 59 -8.98 -34.93 -20.12
C ASP A 59 -9.07 -35.23 -18.63
N LEU A 60 -10.24 -35.65 -18.18
CA LEU A 60 -10.49 -35.99 -16.78
C LEU A 60 -9.93 -37.34 -16.36
N LYS A 61 -9.38 -38.14 -17.29
CA LYS A 61 -8.89 -39.50 -17.03
C LYS A 61 -9.86 -40.36 -16.19
N THR A 62 -11.15 -40.15 -16.40
CA THR A 62 -12.21 -40.96 -15.76
C THR A 62 -12.49 -42.22 -16.58
N LYS A 63 -13.09 -43.23 -15.95
CA LYS A 63 -13.47 -44.49 -16.64
C LYS A 63 -14.38 -44.27 -17.87
N THR A 64 -14.95 -43.11 -18.04
CA THR A 64 -15.91 -42.75 -19.10
C THR A 64 -15.29 -41.83 -20.17
N ASN A 65 -13.99 -41.58 -20.21
CA ASN A 65 -13.26 -40.73 -21.19
C ASN A 65 -13.97 -39.38 -21.46
N ASN A 66 -14.39 -38.69 -20.42
CA ASN A 66 -15.05 -37.38 -20.56
C ASN A 66 -14.04 -36.28 -20.86
N LEU A 67 -13.99 -35.84 -22.12
CA LEU A 67 -13.27 -34.65 -22.55
C LEU A 67 -14.14 -33.42 -22.31
N MET A 68 -13.59 -32.47 -21.60
CA MET A 68 -14.17 -31.12 -21.47
C MET A 68 -13.58 -30.22 -22.56
N ASN A 69 -14.42 -29.68 -23.40
CA ASN A 69 -14.07 -28.85 -24.54
C ASN A 69 -14.45 -27.39 -24.29
N PHE A 70 -13.49 -26.47 -24.31
CA PHE A 70 -13.72 -25.05 -24.19
C PHE A 70 -13.36 -24.37 -25.51
N PRO A 71 -14.36 -23.93 -26.29
CA PRO A 71 -14.11 -23.20 -27.53
C PRO A 71 -13.50 -21.85 -27.21
N LEU A 72 -12.38 -21.54 -27.83
CA LEU A 72 -11.64 -20.29 -27.69
C LEU A 72 -11.88 -19.45 -28.95
N LYS A 73 -12.49 -18.27 -28.79
CA LYS A 73 -12.69 -17.33 -29.90
C LYS A 73 -11.43 -16.52 -30.16
N LYS A 74 -11.08 -16.37 -31.44
CA LYS A 74 -9.99 -15.51 -31.89
C LYS A 74 -10.32 -14.05 -31.60
N VAL A 75 -9.43 -13.36 -30.91
CA VAL A 75 -9.51 -11.92 -30.70
C VAL A 75 -8.46 -11.24 -31.57
N ILE A 76 -8.93 -10.41 -32.52
CA ILE A 76 -8.03 -9.63 -33.37
C ILE A 76 -7.56 -8.41 -32.58
N ILE A 77 -6.29 -8.40 -32.28
CA ILE A 77 -5.67 -7.31 -31.54
C ILE A 77 -5.08 -6.34 -32.56
N ARG A 78 -5.67 -5.13 -32.65
CA ARG A 78 -5.35 -4.12 -33.69
C ARG A 78 -4.13 -3.26 -33.38
N ASP A 79 -3.63 -3.24 -32.14
CA ASP A 79 -2.53 -2.36 -31.74
C ASP A 79 -1.35 -3.14 -31.15
N LYS A 80 -0.29 -3.26 -31.98
CA LYS A 80 0.94 -3.99 -31.64
C LYS A 80 1.69 -3.32 -30.48
N GLU A 81 1.74 -1.98 -30.45
CA GLU A 81 2.48 -1.23 -29.41
C GLU A 81 1.84 -1.36 -28.03
N MET A 82 0.50 -1.34 -27.95
CA MET A 82 -0.22 -1.53 -26.69
C MET A 82 -0.05 -2.94 -26.15
N ILE A 83 0.04 -3.93 -27.04
CA ILE A 83 0.27 -5.34 -26.67
C ILE A 83 1.69 -5.54 -26.14
N ASP A 84 2.67 -4.99 -26.83
CA ASP A 84 4.07 -5.11 -26.41
C ASP A 84 4.30 -4.38 -25.07
N PHE A 85 3.61 -3.26 -24.83
CA PHE A 85 3.55 -2.59 -23.53
C PHE A 85 2.95 -3.49 -22.44
N TYR A 86 1.76 -4.07 -22.67
CA TYR A 86 1.12 -4.97 -21.69
C TYR A 86 1.90 -6.26 -21.45
N ILE A 87 2.56 -6.81 -22.48
CA ILE A 87 3.45 -7.97 -22.33
C ILE A 87 4.67 -7.62 -21.47
N SER A 88 5.23 -6.43 -21.65
CA SER A 88 6.34 -5.94 -20.82
C SER A 88 5.88 -5.77 -19.37
N GLU A 89 4.73 -5.11 -19.15
CA GLU A 89 4.15 -4.92 -17.82
C GLU A 89 3.82 -6.24 -17.12
N LEU A 90 3.29 -7.21 -17.87
CA LEU A 90 3.00 -8.55 -17.34
C LEU A 90 4.28 -9.33 -17.00
N LYS A 91 5.34 -9.17 -17.78
CA LYS A 91 6.65 -9.76 -17.47
C LYS A 91 7.26 -9.18 -16.20
N ASP A 92 7.14 -7.86 -16.00
CA ASP A 92 7.66 -7.20 -14.81
C ASP A 92 6.82 -7.53 -13.56
N LYS A 93 5.49 -7.60 -13.71
CA LYS A 93 4.60 -8.12 -12.67
C LYS A 93 4.89 -9.58 -12.35
N GLY A 94 5.17 -10.41 -13.37
CA GLY A 94 5.55 -11.81 -13.19
C GLY A 94 6.87 -11.98 -12.43
N LYS A 95 7.89 -11.14 -12.72
CA LYS A 95 9.13 -11.11 -11.93
C LYS A 95 8.86 -10.72 -10.48
N LYS A 96 8.06 -9.67 -10.27
CA LYS A 96 7.72 -9.19 -8.93
C LYS A 96 6.90 -10.19 -8.14
N ILE A 97 6.01 -10.96 -8.80
CA ILE A 97 5.29 -12.08 -8.18
C ILE A 97 6.26 -13.19 -7.76
N ASN A 98 7.24 -13.52 -8.59
CA ASN A 98 8.24 -14.53 -8.25
C ASN A 98 9.15 -14.08 -7.10
N GLU A 99 9.54 -12.80 -7.07
CA GLU A 99 10.28 -12.19 -5.95
C GLU A 99 9.44 -12.23 -4.66
N LEU A 100 8.18 -11.80 -4.74
CA LEU A 100 7.25 -11.86 -3.60
C LEU A 100 6.99 -13.29 -3.14
N ASN A 101 6.85 -14.24 -4.06
CA ASN A 101 6.68 -15.65 -3.70
C ASN A 101 7.94 -16.23 -3.02
N SER A 102 9.15 -15.80 -3.44
CA SER A 102 10.38 -16.17 -2.76
C SER A 102 10.49 -15.56 -1.35
N GLU A 103 10.07 -14.29 -1.20
CA GLU A 103 9.99 -13.64 0.11
C GLU A 103 8.94 -14.27 1.02
N ILE A 104 7.78 -14.64 0.48
CA ILE A 104 6.74 -15.38 1.21
C ILE A 104 7.31 -16.70 1.72
N LYS A 105 8.00 -17.47 0.88
CA LYS A 105 8.62 -18.73 1.29
C LYS A 105 9.62 -18.54 2.43
N ILE A 106 10.44 -17.49 2.35
CA ILE A 106 11.38 -17.15 3.44
C ILE A 106 10.65 -16.77 4.74
N LYS A 107 9.50 -16.09 4.62
CA LYS A 107 8.67 -15.73 5.79
C LYS A 107 7.97 -16.95 6.38
N ASP A 108 7.48 -17.86 5.54
CA ASP A 108 6.86 -19.11 6.00
C ASP A 108 7.88 -20.00 6.72
N ASP A 109 9.11 -20.13 6.20
CA ASP A 109 10.21 -20.85 6.87
C ASP A 109 10.57 -20.21 8.22
N LYS A 110 10.52 -18.86 8.32
CA LYS A 110 10.71 -18.14 9.59
C LYS A 110 9.54 -18.37 10.56
N ILE A 111 8.32 -18.44 10.05
CA ILE A 111 7.12 -18.73 10.85
C ILE A 111 7.23 -20.12 11.47
N VAL A 112 7.59 -21.14 10.68
CA VAL A 112 7.79 -22.50 11.17
C VAL A 112 8.90 -22.55 12.23
N ASN A 113 9.99 -21.81 12.02
CA ASN A 113 11.08 -21.73 13.00
C ASN A 113 10.67 -20.99 14.28
N LEU A 114 9.84 -19.93 14.15
CA LEU A 114 9.26 -19.22 15.28
C LEU A 114 8.22 -20.06 16.03
N GLU A 115 7.42 -20.85 15.32
CA GLU A 115 6.46 -21.78 15.92
C GLU A 115 7.17 -22.85 16.73
N ASN A 116 8.27 -23.40 16.24
CA ASN A 116 9.13 -24.33 16.97
C ASN A 116 9.75 -23.68 18.21
N ASN A 117 10.24 -22.43 18.08
CA ASN A 117 10.77 -21.67 19.22
C ASN A 117 9.70 -21.33 20.25
N ILE A 118 8.49 -20.99 19.79
CA ILE A 118 7.32 -20.75 20.67
C ILE A 118 6.94 -22.02 21.43
N ASN A 119 6.97 -23.17 20.76
CA ASN A 119 6.71 -24.47 21.42
C ASN A 119 7.79 -24.85 22.44
N ASP A 120 9.04 -24.57 22.13
CA ASP A 120 10.16 -24.75 23.07
C ASP A 120 10.04 -23.82 24.30
N LEU A 121 9.64 -22.58 24.08
CA LEU A 121 9.40 -21.64 25.18
C LEU A 121 8.19 -22.07 26.04
N LYS A 122 7.10 -22.55 25.43
CA LYS A 122 5.94 -23.10 26.16
C LYS A 122 6.33 -24.30 27.03
N ASN A 123 7.13 -25.22 26.50
CA ASN A 123 7.62 -26.37 27.26
C ASN A 123 8.52 -25.94 28.43
N LYS A 124 9.41 -24.97 28.23
CA LYS A 124 10.23 -24.40 29.32
C LYS A 124 9.40 -23.69 30.37
N ILE A 125 8.34 -22.98 29.97
CA ILE A 125 7.38 -22.36 30.89
C ILE A 125 6.70 -23.43 31.74
N ASN A 126 6.16 -24.51 31.13
CA ASN A 126 5.53 -25.60 31.85
C ASN A 126 6.49 -26.32 32.84
N VAL A 127 7.75 -26.46 32.45
CA VAL A 127 8.79 -27.07 33.34
C VAL A 127 9.12 -26.09 34.49
N LEU A 128 9.14 -24.80 34.24
CA LEU A 128 9.39 -23.78 35.25
C LEU A 128 8.19 -23.62 36.23
N GLU A 129 6.95 -23.67 35.69
CA GLU A 129 5.72 -23.68 36.51
C GLU A 129 5.70 -24.83 37.51
N ASN A 130 6.16 -26.00 37.08
CA ASN A 130 6.25 -27.18 38.00
C ASN A 130 7.39 -27.08 39.05
N LYS A 131 8.32 -26.11 38.87
CA LYS A 131 9.50 -25.98 39.77
C LYS A 131 9.44 -24.72 40.65
N LEU A 132 8.59 -23.77 40.36
CA LEU A 132 8.55 -22.49 41.08
C LEU A 132 7.21 -22.30 41.76
N SER A 133 7.24 -22.07 43.06
CA SER A 133 6.07 -21.71 43.92
C SER A 133 5.55 -20.29 43.64
N ASP A 134 6.13 -19.55 42.67
CA ASP A 134 5.75 -18.14 42.39
C ASP A 134 5.05 -17.98 41.03
N TYR A 135 3.80 -18.44 41.02
CA TYR A 135 2.93 -18.40 39.82
C TYR A 135 2.61 -16.99 39.33
N SER A 136 2.72 -15.96 40.18
CA SER A 136 2.25 -14.62 39.84
C SER A 136 3.16 -13.93 38.82
N GLU A 137 4.50 -14.05 38.96
CA GLU A 137 5.45 -13.38 38.09
C GLU A 137 5.46 -13.96 36.65
N LEU A 138 5.21 -15.28 36.56
CA LEU A 138 5.12 -15.94 35.26
C LEU A 138 3.85 -15.59 34.50
N LYS A 139 2.72 -15.48 35.23
CA LYS A 139 1.42 -15.07 34.71
C LYS A 139 1.46 -13.63 34.15
N ASP A 140 2.16 -12.73 34.85
CA ASP A 140 2.35 -11.36 34.41
C ASP A 140 3.20 -11.27 33.14
N LYS A 141 4.23 -12.11 33.02
CA LYS A 141 5.04 -12.19 31.79
C LYS A 141 4.24 -12.70 30.59
N ILE A 142 3.42 -13.75 30.76
CA ILE A 142 2.54 -14.24 29.69
C ILE A 142 1.54 -13.19 29.27
N THR A 143 0.91 -12.51 30.22
CA THR A 143 -0.06 -11.43 29.96
C THR A 143 0.58 -10.26 29.16
N ASN A 144 1.84 -9.93 29.45
CA ASN A 144 2.55 -8.90 28.73
C ASN A 144 2.91 -9.32 27.28
N ILE A 145 3.28 -10.59 27.08
CA ILE A 145 3.52 -11.14 25.73
C ILE A 145 2.23 -11.14 24.90
N GLU A 146 1.11 -11.52 25.50
CA GLU A 146 -0.20 -11.48 24.84
C GLU A 146 -0.62 -10.05 24.44
N LYS A 147 -0.37 -9.04 25.31
CA LYS A 147 -0.59 -7.63 24.98
C LYS A 147 0.29 -7.17 23.82
N LEU A 148 1.57 -7.55 23.83
CA LEU A 148 2.50 -7.25 22.76
C LEU A 148 2.10 -7.91 21.43
N ASN A 149 1.70 -9.17 21.44
CA ASN A 149 1.23 -9.87 20.26
C ASN A 149 -0.02 -9.22 19.65
N LYS A 150 -1.02 -8.88 20.48
CA LYS A 150 -2.20 -8.12 20.04
C LYS A 150 -1.83 -6.76 19.44
N TYR A 151 -0.83 -6.10 20.01
CA TYR A 151 -0.31 -4.84 19.50
C TYR A 151 0.30 -5.03 18.09
N TYR A 152 1.16 -6.03 17.88
CA TYR A 152 1.77 -6.31 16.58
C TYR A 152 0.76 -6.77 15.54
N GLU A 153 -0.18 -7.64 15.89
CA GLU A 153 -1.27 -8.05 14.99
C GLU A 153 -2.13 -6.87 14.55
N SER A 154 -2.45 -5.97 15.47
CA SER A 154 -3.18 -4.74 15.15
C SER A 154 -2.41 -3.85 14.19
N ASN A 155 -1.10 -3.66 14.41
CA ASN A 155 -0.23 -2.86 13.55
C ASN A 155 -0.12 -3.45 12.14
N ILE A 156 0.06 -4.76 12.00
CA ILE A 156 0.13 -5.43 10.71
C ILE A 156 -1.18 -5.24 9.93
N LYS A 157 -2.32 -5.45 10.58
CA LYS A 157 -3.64 -5.29 9.96
C LYS A 157 -3.89 -3.86 9.50
N GLN A 158 -3.52 -2.88 10.31
CA GLN A 158 -3.66 -1.46 10.00
C GLN A 158 -2.77 -1.05 8.83
N ASN A 159 -1.49 -1.43 8.86
CA ASN A 159 -0.55 -1.15 7.78
C ASN A 159 -1.03 -1.75 6.46
N THR A 160 -1.54 -2.98 6.49
CA THR A 160 -2.12 -3.66 5.31
C THR A 160 -3.31 -2.89 4.75
N LYS A 161 -4.18 -2.36 5.60
CA LYS A 161 -5.32 -1.54 5.17
C LYS A 161 -4.86 -0.25 4.50
N ILE A 162 -3.93 0.48 5.13
CA ILE A 162 -3.40 1.74 4.58
C ILE A 162 -2.76 1.49 3.21
N LEU A 163 -1.92 0.47 3.07
CA LEU A 163 -1.27 0.12 1.81
C LEU A 163 -2.27 -0.27 0.72
N LYS A 164 -3.39 -0.90 1.08
CA LYS A 164 -4.45 -1.25 0.14
C LYS A 164 -5.23 -0.03 -0.35
N ASP A 165 -5.50 0.92 0.54
CA ASP A 165 -6.36 2.08 0.27
C ASP A 165 -5.57 3.26 -0.32
N SER A 166 -4.26 3.34 -0.08
CA SER A 166 -3.38 4.39 -0.58
C SER A 166 -2.95 4.18 -2.03
N SER A 167 -2.81 5.29 -2.74
CA SER A 167 -2.16 5.34 -4.06
C SER A 167 -0.68 5.76 -3.96
N ILE A 168 -0.22 6.12 -2.76
CA ILE A 168 1.11 6.70 -2.52
C ILE A 168 1.99 5.79 -1.67
N PHE A 169 1.49 5.30 -0.53
CA PHE A 169 2.24 4.36 0.31
C PHE A 169 2.48 3.04 -0.42
N GLN A 170 3.69 2.50 -0.28
CA GLN A 170 4.12 1.26 -0.94
C GLN A 170 4.59 0.19 0.04
N TYR A 171 5.14 0.60 1.18
CA TYR A 171 5.76 -0.29 2.16
C TYR A 171 5.26 -0.01 3.58
N SER A 172 5.17 -1.05 4.38
CA SER A 172 4.77 -0.96 5.80
C SER A 172 5.74 -0.12 6.62
N GLU A 173 7.01 -0.13 6.24
CA GLU A 173 8.09 0.64 6.88
C GLU A 173 7.87 2.15 6.77
N GLU A 174 7.23 2.62 5.69
CA GLU A 174 6.87 4.02 5.50
C GLU A 174 5.82 4.47 6.53
N VAL A 175 4.79 3.63 6.71
CA VAL A 175 3.75 3.87 7.71
C VAL A 175 4.35 3.83 9.12
N GLN A 176 5.25 2.88 9.38
CA GLN A 176 5.93 2.76 10.67
C GLN A 176 6.84 3.96 10.96
N LEU A 177 7.59 4.45 9.97
CA LEU A 177 8.40 5.65 10.09
C LEU A 177 7.57 6.84 10.57
N LEU A 178 6.43 7.09 9.90
CA LEU A 178 5.53 8.20 10.23
C LEU A 178 4.86 7.99 11.59
N SER A 179 4.42 6.77 11.88
CA SER A 179 3.84 6.44 13.19
C SER A 179 4.80 6.75 14.33
N ASN A 180 6.05 6.34 14.21
CA ASN A 180 7.09 6.61 15.21
C ASN A 180 7.42 8.10 15.33
N ALA A 181 7.36 8.84 14.24
CA ALA A 181 7.61 10.28 14.24
C ALA A 181 6.46 11.07 14.92
N ILE A 182 5.21 10.63 14.76
CA ILE A 182 4.03 11.25 15.35
C ILE A 182 3.93 10.94 16.85
N SER A 183 4.10 9.67 17.24
CA SER A 183 4.06 9.24 18.63
C SER A 183 4.84 7.95 18.83
N GLN A 184 5.67 7.92 19.88
CA GLN A 184 6.38 6.70 20.31
C GLN A 184 5.57 5.88 21.31
N ASP A 185 4.68 6.54 22.06
CA ASP A 185 4.01 5.95 23.22
C ASP A 185 2.54 5.63 23.00
N LYS A 186 1.92 6.20 21.95
CA LYS A 186 0.49 6.04 21.68
C LYS A 186 0.27 5.26 20.40
N HIS A 187 -0.69 4.37 20.45
CA HIS A 187 -1.21 3.75 19.22
C HIS A 187 -1.95 4.81 18.39
N ILE A 188 -1.58 4.94 17.13
CA ILE A 188 -2.22 5.88 16.22
C ILE A 188 -2.86 5.14 15.05
N SER A 189 -3.91 5.71 14.48
CA SER A 189 -4.52 5.22 13.26
C SER A 189 -4.63 6.32 12.21
N PHE A 190 -4.46 5.94 10.95
CA PHE A 190 -4.51 6.80 9.78
C PHE A 190 -5.87 6.65 9.12
N GLN A 191 -6.67 7.69 9.12
CA GLN A 191 -7.94 7.75 8.43
C GLN A 191 -7.79 8.58 7.16
N LEU A 192 -7.90 7.96 5.98
CA LEU A 192 -7.89 8.68 4.71
C LEU A 192 -9.14 9.56 4.62
N VAL A 193 -8.96 10.89 4.61
CA VAL A 193 -10.04 11.89 4.54
C VAL A 193 -10.12 12.55 3.18
N TYR A 194 -9.03 12.56 2.42
CA TYR A 194 -8.99 13.04 1.04
C TYR A 194 -8.05 12.21 0.18
N SER A 195 -8.46 11.95 -1.05
CA SER A 195 -7.61 11.36 -2.09
C SER A 195 -7.93 11.98 -3.44
N SER A 196 -6.93 12.53 -4.10
CA SER A 196 -7.08 13.08 -5.45
C SER A 196 -7.45 12.04 -6.49
N LYS A 197 -7.18 10.76 -6.23
CA LYS A 197 -7.62 9.65 -7.08
C LYS A 197 -9.14 9.47 -7.06
N LEU A 198 -9.78 9.79 -5.92
CA LEU A 198 -11.23 9.66 -5.75
C LEU A 198 -11.98 10.94 -6.11
N TYR A 199 -11.43 12.10 -5.75
CA TYR A 199 -12.11 13.38 -5.82
C TYR A 199 -11.54 14.32 -6.88
N GLY A 200 -10.45 13.94 -7.56
CA GLY A 200 -9.74 14.84 -8.49
C GLY A 200 -9.19 16.06 -7.76
N GLU A 201 -9.18 17.20 -8.46
CA GLU A 201 -8.79 18.51 -7.95
C GLU A 201 -10.02 19.28 -7.41
N ASN A 202 -10.70 18.68 -6.43
CA ASN A 202 -11.85 19.30 -5.80
C ASN A 202 -11.42 20.16 -4.61
N SER A 203 -11.31 21.47 -4.81
CA SER A 203 -10.84 22.43 -3.80
C SER A 203 -11.67 22.42 -2.53
N GLN A 204 -13.01 22.27 -2.62
CA GLN A 204 -13.86 22.24 -1.43
C GLN A 204 -13.63 20.98 -0.63
N LYS A 205 -13.60 19.79 -1.27
CA LYS A 205 -13.28 18.54 -0.59
C LYS A 205 -11.90 18.52 0.02
N LEU A 206 -10.95 19.18 -0.64
CA LEU A 206 -9.60 19.36 -0.11
C LEU A 206 -9.62 20.21 1.16
N LYS A 207 -10.28 21.38 1.13
CA LYS A 207 -10.42 22.27 2.30
C LYS A 207 -11.11 21.58 3.46
N ASP A 208 -12.22 20.87 3.23
CA ASP A 208 -12.96 20.12 4.23
C ASP A 208 -12.09 19.07 4.94
N ALA A 209 -11.03 18.61 4.29
CA ALA A 209 -10.15 17.56 4.83
C ALA A 209 -9.07 18.08 5.79
N TYR A 210 -8.72 19.38 5.76
CA TYR A 210 -7.62 19.89 6.56
C TYR A 210 -7.92 21.18 7.33
N ILE A 211 -8.88 22.02 6.90
CA ILE A 211 -9.24 23.26 7.60
C ILE A 211 -9.95 22.91 8.91
N GLY A 212 -9.46 23.46 10.03
CA GLY A 212 -10.00 23.20 11.36
C GLY A 212 -9.80 21.77 11.87
N VAL A 213 -8.95 20.98 11.21
CA VAL A 213 -8.65 19.61 11.59
C VAL A 213 -7.23 19.52 12.13
N ASP A 214 -7.10 19.12 13.41
CA ASP A 214 -5.79 18.83 14.03
C ASP A 214 -5.24 17.51 13.53
N ASP A 215 -3.94 17.29 13.73
CA ASP A 215 -3.28 16.01 13.49
C ASP A 215 -3.49 15.49 12.06
N ILE A 216 -3.15 16.30 11.07
CA ILE A 216 -3.24 15.92 9.66
C ILE A 216 -1.89 15.53 9.08
N LEU A 217 -1.93 14.53 8.22
CA LEU A 217 -0.79 14.10 7.42
C LEU A 217 -1.11 14.29 5.94
N VAL A 218 -0.35 15.13 5.27
CA VAL A 218 -0.46 15.41 3.84
C VAL A 218 0.62 14.61 3.11
N VAL A 219 0.23 13.78 2.16
CA VAL A 219 1.15 12.90 1.41
C VAL A 219 1.02 13.18 -0.08
N VAL A 220 2.16 13.40 -0.72
CA VAL A 220 2.27 13.74 -2.13
C VAL A 220 3.04 12.68 -2.89
N LYS A 221 2.54 12.33 -4.07
CA LYS A 221 3.31 11.64 -5.11
C LYS A 221 3.37 12.51 -6.35
N THR A 222 4.58 12.81 -6.82
CA THR A 222 4.78 13.62 -8.02
C THR A 222 4.69 12.81 -9.32
N LYS A 223 4.55 13.49 -10.46
CA LYS A 223 4.64 12.87 -11.79
C LYS A 223 6.02 12.22 -12.05
N LYS A 224 7.05 12.63 -11.32
CA LYS A 224 8.39 12.01 -11.33
C LYS A 224 8.57 10.91 -10.29
N ASN A 225 7.47 10.39 -9.74
CA ASN A 225 7.44 9.33 -8.73
C ASN A 225 8.13 9.67 -7.39
N LYS A 226 8.38 10.94 -7.08
CA LYS A 226 8.87 11.35 -5.77
C LYS A 226 7.73 11.36 -4.77
N ARG A 227 7.97 10.87 -3.54
CA ARG A 227 6.97 10.72 -2.48
C ARG A 227 7.45 11.39 -1.21
N PHE A 228 6.70 12.39 -0.76
CA PHE A 228 7.02 13.20 0.41
C PHE A 228 5.75 13.88 0.94
N GLY A 229 5.89 14.65 2.02
CA GLY A 229 4.76 15.38 2.58
C GLY A 229 5.09 16.09 3.87
N GLY A 230 4.04 16.41 4.63
CA GLY A 230 4.13 17.06 5.93
C GLY A 230 3.06 16.59 6.89
N TYR A 231 3.38 16.61 8.17
CA TYR A 231 2.46 16.42 9.28
C TYR A 231 2.31 17.72 10.04
N ALA A 232 1.08 18.11 10.36
CA ALA A 232 0.72 19.19 11.24
C ALA A 232 -0.08 18.65 12.42
N HIS A 233 0.34 18.98 13.65
CA HIS A 233 -0.41 18.71 14.87
C HIS A 233 -1.50 19.75 15.08
N GLU A 234 -1.18 21.02 14.83
CA GLU A 234 -2.10 22.14 14.90
C GLU A 234 -2.94 22.24 13.62
N SER A 235 -4.18 22.70 13.76
CA SER A 235 -5.08 22.87 12.61
C SER A 235 -4.73 24.06 11.73
N PHE A 236 -4.99 23.94 10.44
CA PHE A 236 -5.02 25.05 9.51
C PHE A 236 -6.33 25.82 9.65
N GLU A 237 -6.28 27.13 9.50
CA GLU A 237 -7.45 28.02 9.61
C GLU A 237 -7.97 28.44 8.23
N GLU A 238 -9.24 28.85 8.17
CA GLU A 238 -9.85 29.38 6.94
C GLU A 238 -9.47 30.85 6.65
N ILE A 239 -8.74 31.46 7.54
CA ILE A 239 -8.24 32.85 7.42
C ILE A 239 -6.72 32.84 7.23
N GLU A 240 -6.16 33.96 6.82
CA GLU A 240 -4.70 34.14 6.84
C GLU A 240 -4.18 33.96 8.28
N PHE A 241 -3.26 33.01 8.47
CA PHE A 241 -2.69 32.70 9.78
C PHE A 241 -1.26 32.20 9.68
N GLN A 242 -0.60 32.23 10.83
CA GLN A 242 0.68 31.59 11.06
C GLN A 242 0.67 30.98 12.47
N LYS A 243 1.08 29.72 12.59
CA LYS A 243 1.11 29.00 13.86
C LYS A 243 2.45 28.35 14.11
N ARG A 244 2.83 28.34 15.40
CA ARG A 244 3.92 27.52 15.90
C ARG A 244 3.41 26.10 16.14
N ASP A 245 4.01 25.16 15.42
CA ASP A 245 3.73 23.73 15.62
C ASP A 245 5.04 22.97 15.81
N ILE A 246 5.40 22.75 17.08
CA ILE A 246 6.66 22.06 17.46
C ILE A 246 6.62 20.57 17.12
N LYS A 247 5.43 19.97 16.95
CA LYS A 247 5.27 18.58 16.60
C LYS A 247 5.18 18.35 15.09
N ALA A 248 5.03 19.42 14.31
CA ALA A 248 5.04 19.31 12.86
C ALA A 248 6.38 18.77 12.35
N PHE A 249 6.32 18.09 11.24
CA PHE A 249 7.51 17.66 10.52
C PHE A 249 7.20 17.52 9.04
N LEU A 250 8.25 17.65 8.22
CA LEU A 250 8.25 17.24 6.82
C LEU A 250 8.91 15.87 6.68
N PHE A 251 8.62 15.16 5.61
CA PHE A 251 9.19 13.85 5.38
C PHE A 251 9.42 13.55 3.90
N ASN A 252 10.38 12.66 3.66
CA ASN A 252 10.64 12.08 2.35
C ASN A 252 10.58 10.55 2.47
N LEU A 253 9.56 9.93 1.83
CA LEU A 253 9.37 8.48 1.89
C LEU A 253 10.43 7.73 1.09
N ASP A 254 10.88 8.26 -0.04
CA ASP A 254 11.89 7.60 -0.87
C ASP A 254 13.25 7.50 -0.19
N LYS A 255 13.55 8.46 0.73
CA LYS A 255 14.77 8.48 1.53
C LYS A 255 14.57 7.94 2.95
N MET A 256 13.33 7.66 3.35
CA MET A 256 12.96 7.26 4.71
C MET A 256 13.43 8.27 5.77
N LYS A 257 13.20 9.58 5.51
CA LYS A 257 13.68 10.68 6.37
C LYS A 257 12.55 11.54 6.90
N ILE A 258 12.75 12.03 8.12
CA ILE A 258 11.89 12.98 8.83
C ILE A 258 12.69 14.26 9.09
N TYR A 259 12.11 15.40 8.80
CA TYR A 259 12.65 16.74 9.03
C TYR A 259 11.76 17.44 10.07
N LYS A 260 12.21 17.46 11.31
CA LYS A 260 11.43 17.99 12.45
C LYS A 260 11.29 19.50 12.41
N SER A 261 10.20 20.01 12.96
CA SER A 261 10.01 21.43 13.19
C SER A 261 11.03 21.95 14.22
N ARG A 262 11.57 23.14 13.99
CA ARG A 262 12.38 23.90 14.96
C ARG A 262 11.53 24.67 15.96
N GLY A 263 10.20 24.63 15.82
CA GLY A 263 9.25 25.32 16.69
C GLY A 263 9.27 26.83 16.53
N THR A 264 9.48 27.32 15.32
CA THR A 264 9.33 28.72 14.96
C THR A 264 7.85 29.11 14.94
N SER A 265 7.56 30.42 14.89
CA SER A 265 6.17 30.92 14.87
C SER A 265 5.43 30.67 13.53
N HIS A 266 6.12 30.14 12.52
CA HIS A 266 5.61 30.04 11.15
C HIS A 266 5.67 28.60 10.62
N THR A 267 5.67 27.60 11.49
CA THR A 267 5.83 26.20 11.11
C THR A 267 4.69 25.72 10.20
N ILE A 268 3.45 26.17 10.45
CA ILE A 268 2.33 26.04 9.53
C ILE A 268 1.78 27.42 9.21
N TRP A 269 1.45 27.63 7.95
CA TRP A 269 1.08 28.95 7.47
C TRP A 269 0.07 28.87 6.33
N ASN A 270 -0.82 29.84 6.26
CA ASN A 270 -1.74 30.01 5.16
C ASN A 270 -1.79 31.50 4.76
N PHE A 271 -1.08 31.85 3.70
CA PHE A 271 -0.97 33.24 3.26
C PHE A 271 -2.08 33.66 2.30
N ASN A 272 -2.47 32.78 1.39
CA ASN A 272 -3.38 33.13 0.30
C ASN A 272 -4.71 32.36 0.31
N LEU A 273 -4.99 31.55 1.33
CA LEU A 273 -6.21 30.72 1.46
C LEU A 273 -6.42 29.69 0.31
N ASP A 274 -5.43 29.51 -0.55
CA ASP A 274 -5.50 28.66 -1.74
C ASP A 274 -4.41 27.58 -1.76
N SER A 275 -3.72 27.40 -0.62
CA SER A 275 -2.63 26.41 -0.49
C SER A 275 -2.55 25.80 0.92
N ILE A 276 -1.88 24.67 1.01
CA ILE A 276 -1.41 24.06 2.24
C ILE A 276 0.09 24.37 2.34
N ASP A 277 0.48 25.13 3.34
CA ASP A 277 1.83 25.63 3.49
C ASP A 277 2.48 25.16 4.78
N PHE A 278 3.69 24.58 4.66
CA PHE A 278 4.59 24.29 5.76
C PHE A 278 5.82 25.18 5.66
N GLY A 279 6.14 25.88 6.74
CA GLY A 279 7.30 26.76 6.87
C GLY A 279 7.13 28.16 6.29
N TYR A 280 7.76 29.15 6.93
CA TYR A 280 7.86 30.52 6.42
C TYR A 280 8.70 30.57 5.13
N GLY A 281 8.16 31.22 4.11
CA GLY A 281 8.75 31.17 2.77
C GLY A 281 8.54 29.82 2.09
N THR A 282 7.69 28.97 2.69
CA THR A 282 7.11 27.75 2.14
C THR A 282 8.13 26.65 1.85
N ASP A 283 8.57 25.99 2.90
CA ASP A 283 9.38 24.77 2.77
C ASP A 283 8.67 23.69 1.94
N LEU A 284 7.32 23.64 2.05
CA LEU A 284 6.43 22.90 1.17
C LEU A 284 5.14 23.68 0.94
N ARG A 285 4.79 23.95 -0.32
CA ARG A 285 3.50 24.52 -0.73
C ARG A 285 2.78 23.64 -1.71
N ILE A 286 1.52 23.37 -1.41
CA ILE A 286 0.60 22.62 -2.25
C ILE A 286 -0.62 23.49 -2.51
N PHE A 287 -0.83 23.93 -3.74
CA PHE A 287 -1.99 24.73 -4.14
C PHE A 287 -3.27 23.89 -4.17
N HIS A 288 -4.43 24.53 -4.03
CA HIS A 288 -5.72 23.83 -4.13
C HIS A 288 -6.01 23.29 -5.54
N ASP A 289 -5.48 23.94 -6.55
CA ASP A 289 -5.48 23.52 -7.95
C ASP A 289 -4.17 22.79 -8.33
N PHE A 290 -3.73 21.90 -7.49
CA PHE A 290 -2.42 21.24 -7.46
C PHE A 290 -2.10 20.38 -8.70
N LEU A 291 -3.11 19.98 -9.49
CA LEU A 291 -2.90 19.26 -10.76
C LEU A 291 -2.59 20.22 -11.90
N SER A 292 -3.18 21.42 -11.86
CA SER A 292 -3.07 22.46 -12.88
C SER A 292 -1.85 23.33 -12.65
N ASN A 293 -1.57 23.70 -11.40
CA ASN A 293 -0.45 24.54 -11.02
C ASN A 293 0.84 23.77 -10.70
N GLU A 294 1.95 24.48 -10.72
CA GLU A 294 3.22 24.00 -10.19
C GLU A 294 3.29 24.28 -8.69
N ASN A 295 3.31 23.19 -7.92
CA ASN A 295 3.58 23.25 -6.49
C ASN A 295 5.09 23.39 -6.26
N TYR A 296 5.51 23.86 -5.09
CA TYR A 296 6.95 24.05 -4.88
C TYR A 296 7.45 23.68 -3.48
N THR A 297 8.75 23.37 -3.42
CA THR A 297 9.53 23.22 -2.20
C THR A 297 10.63 24.28 -2.19
N ARG A 298 10.95 24.78 -1.00
CA ARG A 298 12.05 25.73 -0.83
C ARG A 298 13.40 25.03 -0.99
N GLN A 299 14.36 25.74 -1.58
CA GLN A 299 15.75 25.31 -1.58
C GLN A 299 16.31 25.44 -0.15
N SER A 300 16.78 24.35 0.41
CA SER A 300 17.45 24.35 1.69
C SER A 300 18.91 24.76 1.52
N ASN A 301 19.32 25.95 1.99
CA ASN A 301 20.73 26.30 2.16
C ASN A 301 21.14 25.99 3.61
N SER A 302 22.27 25.31 3.83
CA SER A 302 22.74 24.88 5.15
C SER A 302 22.95 26.00 6.17
N ASN A 303 23.03 27.24 5.70
CA ASN A 303 23.36 28.44 6.53
C ASN A 303 22.12 29.34 6.79
N ASP A 304 20.91 28.95 6.39
CA ASP A 304 19.73 29.77 6.56
C ASP A 304 19.21 29.65 8.00
N ILE A 305 19.36 30.70 8.80
CA ILE A 305 19.00 30.75 10.24
C ILE A 305 17.48 30.74 10.42
N ASP A 306 16.73 31.15 9.39
CA ASP A 306 15.26 31.33 9.43
C ASP A 306 14.47 30.12 8.94
N ARG A 307 15.01 28.89 9.11
CA ARG A 307 14.34 27.66 8.71
C ARG A 307 13.37 27.18 9.77
N ASP A 308 12.23 26.75 9.30
CA ASP A 308 11.22 26.16 10.16
C ASP A 308 11.42 24.67 10.42
N PHE A 309 12.18 23.98 9.54
CA PHE A 309 12.47 22.54 9.64
C PHE A 309 13.98 22.22 9.62
N GLU A 310 14.34 21.10 10.27
CA GLU A 310 15.71 20.61 10.36
C GLU A 310 16.06 19.75 9.15
N TYR A 311 16.81 20.30 8.20
CA TYR A 311 17.33 19.54 7.06
C TYR A 311 18.79 19.16 7.31
N ASP A 312 19.13 17.92 7.02
CA ASP A 312 20.50 17.38 7.06
C ASP A 312 21.17 17.30 5.67
N GLU A 313 20.44 17.76 4.63
CA GLU A 313 20.89 17.70 3.24
C GLU A 313 20.89 19.08 2.60
N GLU A 314 21.81 19.28 1.64
CA GLU A 314 21.82 20.45 0.77
C GLU A 314 20.79 20.27 -0.36
N ASN A 315 20.08 21.35 -0.70
CA ASN A 315 19.22 21.50 -1.87
C ASN A 315 17.98 20.56 -1.96
N TYR A 316 16.79 21.12 -1.84
CA TYR A 316 15.49 20.50 -2.15
C TYR A 316 15.32 19.09 -1.53
N ALA A 317 15.54 18.96 -0.22
CA ALA A 317 15.55 17.70 0.52
C ALA A 317 14.30 16.84 0.30
N LEU A 318 13.12 17.46 0.11
CA LEU A 318 11.87 16.76 -0.08
C LEU A 318 11.75 16.13 -1.46
N ASN A 319 12.00 16.90 -2.52
CA ASN A 319 11.63 16.53 -3.88
C ASN A 319 12.84 16.43 -4.83
N GLY A 320 13.98 17.05 -4.48
CA GLY A 320 15.16 17.16 -5.34
C GLY A 320 15.09 18.32 -6.33
N GLU A 321 13.99 19.09 -6.37
CA GLU A 321 13.77 20.23 -7.27
C GLU A 321 12.82 21.26 -6.64
N LYS A 322 12.89 22.51 -7.14
CA LYS A 322 12.09 23.61 -6.63
C LYS A 322 10.61 23.44 -6.94
N PHE A 323 10.29 23.12 -8.18
CA PHE A 323 8.92 23.00 -8.66
C PHE A 323 8.58 21.55 -8.96
N PHE A 324 7.34 21.16 -8.71
CA PHE A 324 6.88 19.81 -8.98
C PHE A 324 5.41 19.78 -9.40
N LYS A 325 5.07 18.75 -10.18
CA LYS A 325 3.68 18.44 -10.55
C LYS A 325 3.21 17.22 -9.78
N ILE A 326 2.06 17.36 -9.14
CA ILE A 326 1.46 16.28 -8.36
C ILE A 326 0.81 15.26 -9.31
N LEU A 327 1.00 13.99 -9.00
CA LEU A 327 0.28 12.87 -9.59
C LEU A 327 -0.85 12.43 -8.66
N TYR A 328 -0.56 12.28 -7.37
CA TYR A 328 -1.52 11.95 -6.33
C TYR A 328 -1.27 12.79 -5.08
N LEU A 329 -2.38 13.22 -4.47
CA LEU A 329 -2.42 13.88 -3.18
C LEU A 329 -3.38 13.13 -2.27
N GLU A 330 -2.93 12.81 -1.06
CA GLU A 330 -3.74 12.17 -0.02
C GLU A 330 -3.59 12.93 1.29
N ILE A 331 -4.70 13.08 2.02
CA ILE A 331 -4.71 13.65 3.38
C ILE A 331 -5.29 12.61 4.33
N TYR A 332 -4.61 12.41 5.44
CA TYR A 332 -5.01 11.52 6.51
C TYR A 332 -5.22 12.32 7.79
N LYS A 333 -6.31 12.05 8.49
CA LYS A 333 -6.51 12.41 9.89
C LYS A 333 -5.82 11.35 10.74
N ILE A 334 -5.01 11.78 11.69
CA ILE A 334 -4.38 10.88 12.65
C ILE A 334 -5.25 10.84 13.90
N ASN A 335 -5.65 9.63 14.32
CA ASN A 335 -6.40 9.41 15.53
C ASN A 335 -5.50 8.70 16.55
N PHE A 336 -5.50 9.18 17.79
CA PHE A 336 -4.76 8.59 18.92
C PHE A 336 -5.73 7.68 19.70
N ASN A 337 -5.35 6.40 19.86
CA ASN A 337 -6.15 5.34 20.51
C ASN A 337 -5.55 4.96 21.88
#